data_afb555307559c83be907a80e6b5d58b5
#
_entry.id   afb555307559c83be907a80e6b5d58b5
#
_cell.length_a   1.000
_cell.length_b   1.000
_cell.length_c   1.000
_cell.angle_alpha   90.00
_cell.angle_beta   90.00
_cell.angle_gamma   90.00
#
_symmetry.space_group_name_H-M   'P 1'
#
loop_
_entity.id
_entity.type
_entity.pdbx_description
1 polymer ?
#
loop_
_entity_poly.entity_id
_entity_poly.type
_entity_poly.pdbx_seq_one_letter_code
_entity_poly.pdbx_strand_id
1 'polypeptide(L)'
;MDTEKIESLVYQLLEALGEDPNRQGLVETPKRVAQMMAEVYEGIQYTNAEIAEMYGKTFEVDTNQMVVVKDITCFSHCEHHMALMYDMSISIGYIPKGRV
;
A
#
# COMPACT_ATOMS: atom_id res chain seq x y z
N MET A 1 -3.67 8.42 9.47
CA MET A 1 -4.01 9.16 8.21
C MET A 1 -5.25 10.01 8.45
N ASP A 2 -5.28 11.24 7.95
CA ASP A 2 -6.40 12.18 8.13
C ASP A 2 -7.45 11.99 7.01
N THR A 3 -8.36 11.05 7.23
CA THR A 3 -9.38 10.68 6.24
C THR A 3 -10.42 11.77 6.03
N GLU A 4 -10.74 12.58 7.05
CA GLU A 4 -11.69 13.69 6.93
C GLU A 4 -11.14 14.78 6.00
N LYS A 5 -9.85 15.09 6.15
CA LYS A 5 -9.17 16.02 5.25
C LYS A 5 -9.09 15.49 3.82
N ILE A 6 -8.79 14.20 3.64
CA ILE A 6 -8.77 13.57 2.31
C ILE A 6 -10.14 13.65 1.66
N GLU A 7 -11.21 13.34 2.39
CA GLU A 7 -12.59 13.45 1.90
C GLU A 7 -12.89 14.86 1.39
N SER A 8 -12.56 15.89 2.17
CA SER A 8 -12.74 17.29 1.76
C SER A 8 -11.93 17.65 0.50
N LEU A 9 -10.69 17.16 0.39
CA LEU A 9 -9.84 17.42 -0.77
C LEU A 9 -10.34 16.70 -2.03
N VAL A 10 -10.91 15.49 -1.90
CA VAL A 10 -11.51 14.77 -3.02
C VAL A 10 -12.77 15.48 -3.51
N TYR A 11 -13.57 16.03 -2.61
CA TYR A 11 -14.72 16.85 -2.98
C TYR A 11 -14.28 18.05 -3.84
N GLN A 12 -13.27 18.79 -3.38
CA GLN A 12 -12.71 19.93 -4.11
C GLN A 12 -12.06 19.51 -5.44
N LEU A 13 -11.46 18.34 -5.49
CA LEU A 13 -10.89 17.78 -6.73
C LEU A 13 -11.99 17.53 -7.78
N LEU A 14 -13.14 16.98 -7.38
CA LEU A 14 -14.26 16.77 -8.29
C LEU A 14 -14.78 18.10 -8.87
N GLU A 15 -14.91 19.14 -8.03
CA GLU A 15 -15.25 20.49 -8.48
C GLU A 15 -14.21 21.04 -9.48
N ALA A 16 -12.92 20.88 -9.18
CA ALA A 16 -11.83 21.35 -10.05
C ALA A 16 -11.78 20.63 -11.39
N LEU A 17 -12.25 19.39 -11.46
CA LEU A 17 -12.42 18.61 -12.69
C LEU A 17 -13.65 19.04 -13.51
N GLY A 18 -14.53 19.86 -12.95
CA GLY A 18 -15.77 20.30 -13.59
C GLY A 18 -16.96 19.38 -13.35
N GLU A 19 -16.86 18.48 -12.37
CA GLU A 19 -17.98 17.60 -11.98
C GLU A 19 -18.82 18.26 -10.87
N ASP A 20 -20.05 17.80 -10.73
CA ASP A 20 -20.91 18.14 -9.59
C ASP A 20 -20.78 17.04 -8.49
N PRO A 21 -20.04 17.31 -7.40
CA PRO A 21 -19.84 16.32 -6.34
C PRO A 21 -21.12 15.99 -5.58
N ASN A 22 -22.19 16.79 -5.71
CA ASN A 22 -23.47 16.58 -5.03
C ASN A 22 -24.44 15.72 -5.85
N ARG A 23 -24.15 15.45 -7.11
CA ARG A 23 -25.01 14.55 -7.90
C ARG A 23 -25.03 13.14 -7.33
N GLN A 24 -26.15 12.46 -7.48
CA GLN A 24 -26.43 11.14 -6.87
C GLN A 24 -25.29 10.10 -7.08
N GLY A 25 -24.61 10.13 -8.23
CA GLY A 25 -23.54 9.18 -8.52
C GLY A 25 -22.19 9.53 -7.85
N LEU A 26 -22.01 10.74 -7.33
CA LEU A 26 -20.74 11.22 -6.76
C LEU A 26 -20.80 11.62 -5.29
N VAL A 27 -21.99 11.78 -4.71
CA VAL A 27 -22.18 12.30 -3.34
C VAL A 27 -21.42 11.48 -2.29
N GLU A 28 -21.23 10.19 -2.48
CA GLU A 28 -20.45 9.33 -1.57
C GLU A 28 -18.99 9.13 -2.02
N THR A 29 -18.62 9.60 -3.21
CA THR A 29 -17.28 9.35 -3.77
C THR A 29 -16.15 9.91 -2.91
N PRO A 30 -16.23 11.14 -2.36
CA PRO A 30 -15.17 11.66 -1.48
C PRO A 30 -14.88 10.75 -0.30
N LYS A 31 -15.90 10.29 0.39
CA LYS A 31 -15.78 9.37 1.54
C LYS A 31 -15.19 8.01 1.13
N ARG A 32 -15.68 7.44 0.04
CA ARG A 32 -15.20 6.14 -0.48
C ARG A 32 -13.74 6.20 -0.90
N VAL A 33 -13.33 7.29 -1.55
CA VAL A 33 -11.92 7.51 -1.95
C VAL A 33 -11.04 7.69 -0.72
N ALA A 34 -11.48 8.44 0.29
CA ALA A 34 -10.72 8.60 1.53
C ALA A 34 -10.50 7.26 2.26
N GLN A 35 -11.53 6.42 2.31
CA GLN A 35 -11.43 5.07 2.88
C GLN A 35 -10.48 4.18 2.08
N MET A 36 -10.62 4.14 0.77
CA MET A 36 -9.71 3.41 -0.12
C MET A 36 -8.26 3.85 0.08
N MET A 37 -8.00 5.16 0.16
CA MET A 37 -6.64 5.68 0.39
C MET A 37 -6.08 5.26 1.75
N ALA A 38 -6.91 5.19 2.79
CA ALA A 38 -6.49 4.70 4.10
C ALA A 38 -6.01 3.24 4.08
N GLU A 39 -6.64 2.41 3.25
CA GLU A 39 -6.26 1.01 3.06
C GLU A 39 -5.01 0.88 2.18
N VAL A 40 -5.01 1.46 0.98
CA VAL A 40 -3.93 1.24 0.00
C VAL A 40 -2.62 1.94 0.37
N TYR A 41 -2.68 2.99 1.18
CA TYR A 41 -1.51 3.69 1.71
C TYR A 41 -1.23 3.40 3.18
N GLU A 42 -1.78 2.34 3.75
CA GLU A 42 -1.56 1.97 5.15
C GLU A 42 -0.07 1.87 5.49
N GLY A 43 0.73 1.34 4.60
CA GLY A 43 2.17 1.17 4.79
C GLY A 43 2.95 2.45 5.07
N ILE A 44 2.45 3.63 4.65
CA ILE A 44 3.08 4.93 4.94
C ILE A 44 3.10 5.24 6.45
N GLN A 45 2.22 4.62 7.23
CA GLN A 45 2.09 4.87 8.67
C GLN A 45 3.17 4.17 9.51
N TYR A 46 3.94 3.27 8.89
CA TYR A 46 4.94 2.45 9.58
C TYR A 46 6.34 2.72 9.03
N THR A 47 7.32 2.69 9.90
CA THR A 47 8.73 2.61 9.50
C THR A 47 9.09 1.18 9.10
N ASN A 48 10.17 1.03 8.32
CA ASN A 48 10.68 -0.30 7.98
C ASN A 48 11.05 -1.14 9.22
N ALA A 49 11.49 -0.50 10.31
CA ALA A 49 11.80 -1.17 11.56
C ALA A 49 10.54 -1.74 12.24
N GLU A 50 9.46 -0.97 12.29
CA GLU A 50 8.18 -1.41 12.82
C GLU A 50 7.59 -2.57 11.99
N ILE A 51 7.67 -2.49 10.66
CA ILE A 51 7.23 -3.58 9.78
C ILE A 51 8.06 -4.84 10.03
N ALA A 52 9.39 -4.71 10.16
CA ALA A 52 10.26 -5.83 10.45
C ALA A 52 9.96 -6.47 11.81
N GLU A 53 9.60 -5.69 12.82
CA GLU A 53 9.19 -6.19 14.14
C GLU A 53 7.83 -6.92 14.08
N MET A 54 6.85 -6.35 13.38
CA MET A 54 5.51 -6.93 13.22
C MET A 54 5.54 -8.32 12.54
N TYR A 55 6.43 -8.50 11.57
CA TYR A 55 6.55 -9.72 10.76
C TYR A 55 7.84 -10.50 11.02
N GLY A 56 8.64 -10.12 12.01
CA GLY A 56 9.97 -10.64 12.31
C GLY A 56 10.02 -12.04 12.92
N LYS A 57 9.01 -12.87 12.67
CA LYS A 57 8.99 -14.26 13.12
C LYS A 57 10.04 -15.05 12.36
N THR A 58 11.05 -15.56 13.05
CA THR A 58 12.14 -16.30 12.44
C THR A 58 12.30 -17.67 13.11
N PHE A 59 12.87 -18.63 12.38
CA PHE A 59 13.15 -19.98 12.84
C PHE A 59 14.65 -20.27 12.74
N GLU A 60 15.18 -21.05 13.68
CA GLU A 60 16.57 -21.51 13.61
C GLU A 60 16.73 -22.52 12.49
N VAL A 61 17.80 -22.37 11.72
CA VAL A 61 18.16 -23.30 10.64
C VAL A 61 19.66 -23.51 10.61
N ASP A 62 20.06 -24.74 10.28
CA ASP A 62 21.46 -25.11 10.04
C ASP A 62 21.64 -25.35 8.53
N THR A 63 21.66 -24.29 7.77
CA THR A 63 21.86 -24.33 6.31
C THR A 63 22.56 -23.08 5.80
N ASN A 64 23.39 -23.29 4.78
CA ASN A 64 24.04 -22.23 3.99
C ASN A 64 23.41 -22.11 2.58
N GLN A 65 22.35 -22.86 2.31
CA GLN A 65 21.70 -22.82 1.02
C GLN A 65 20.87 -21.56 0.87
N MET A 66 20.80 -21.06 -0.35
CA MET A 66 19.96 -19.91 -0.69
C MET A 66 18.49 -20.29 -0.54
N VAL A 67 17.77 -19.49 0.22
CA VAL A 67 16.31 -19.54 0.25
C VAL A 67 15.78 -18.62 -0.83
N VAL A 68 14.87 -19.08 -1.66
CA VAL A 68 14.26 -18.31 -2.75
C VAL A 68 12.75 -18.39 -2.63
N VAL A 69 12.12 -17.21 -2.56
CA VAL A 69 10.66 -17.07 -2.65
C VAL A 69 10.36 -16.37 -3.96
N LYS A 70 9.52 -16.98 -4.80
CA LYS A 70 9.22 -16.50 -6.15
C LYS A 70 7.75 -16.16 -6.30
N ASP A 71 7.47 -15.37 -7.33
CA ASP A 71 6.12 -15.10 -7.81
C ASP A 71 5.19 -14.50 -6.75
N ILE A 72 5.75 -13.66 -5.88
CA ILE A 72 4.96 -12.89 -4.92
C ILE A 72 4.21 -11.82 -5.68
N THR A 73 2.92 -11.99 -5.86
CA THR A 73 2.07 -10.99 -6.51
C THR A 73 1.83 -9.80 -5.59
N CYS A 74 2.06 -8.61 -6.08
CA CYS A 74 1.82 -7.37 -5.34
C CYS A 74 1.37 -6.24 -6.25
N PHE A 75 0.96 -5.15 -5.63
CA PHE A 75 0.69 -3.88 -6.29
C PHE A 75 1.38 -2.76 -5.51
N SER A 76 1.56 -1.62 -6.14
CA SER A 76 2.08 -0.41 -5.52
C SER A 76 1.49 0.83 -6.19
N HIS A 77 1.76 1.99 -5.65
CA HIS A 77 1.38 3.26 -6.25
C HIS A 77 2.63 4.02 -6.67
N CYS A 78 2.60 4.55 -7.88
CA CYS A 78 3.65 5.41 -8.40
C CYS A 78 3.70 6.71 -7.58
N GLU A 79 4.87 7.04 -7.02
CA GLU A 79 5.03 8.28 -6.24
C GLU A 79 4.88 9.56 -7.06
N HIS A 80 5.11 9.50 -8.38
CA HIS A 80 5.03 10.66 -9.27
C HIS A 80 3.60 11.05 -9.65
N HIS A 81 2.71 10.06 -9.81
CA HIS A 81 1.35 10.28 -10.31
C HIS A 81 0.27 9.71 -9.39
N MET A 82 0.65 9.08 -8.28
CA MET A 82 -0.27 8.31 -7.40
C MET A 82 -1.06 7.23 -8.16
N ALA A 83 -0.59 6.84 -9.33
CA ALA A 83 -1.25 5.85 -10.18
C ALA A 83 -0.94 4.43 -9.70
N LEU A 84 -1.95 3.56 -9.77
CA LEU A 84 -1.80 2.15 -9.41
C LEU A 84 -0.88 1.43 -10.41
N MET A 85 0.13 0.78 -9.89
CA MET A 85 0.97 -0.19 -10.58
C MET A 85 0.54 -1.59 -10.14
N TYR A 86 -0.01 -2.36 -11.05
CA TYR A 86 -0.54 -3.70 -10.84
C TYR A 86 0.26 -4.74 -11.64
N ASP A 87 -0.07 -6.01 -11.46
CA ASP A 87 0.65 -7.13 -12.09
C ASP A 87 2.15 -7.15 -11.77
N MET A 88 2.53 -6.68 -10.58
CA MET A 88 3.91 -6.75 -10.13
C MET A 88 4.20 -8.13 -9.55
N SER A 89 5.35 -8.70 -9.92
CA SER A 89 5.86 -9.93 -9.34
C SER A 89 7.22 -9.68 -8.72
N ILE A 90 7.38 -10.12 -7.47
CA ILE A 90 8.63 -10.01 -6.72
C ILE A 90 9.19 -11.40 -6.50
N SER A 91 10.50 -11.55 -6.70
CA SER A 91 11.24 -12.72 -6.27
C SER A 91 12.36 -12.30 -5.33
N ILE A 92 12.50 -12.99 -4.19
CA ILE A 92 13.47 -12.67 -3.15
C ILE A 92 14.37 -13.88 -2.95
N GLY A 93 15.69 -13.66 -2.98
CA GLY A 93 16.67 -14.68 -2.65
C GLY A 93 17.61 -14.19 -1.56
N TYR A 94 17.88 -15.03 -0.55
CA TYR A 94 18.82 -14.70 0.52
C TYR A 94 19.50 -15.95 1.06
N ILE A 95 20.68 -15.77 1.66
CA ILE A 95 21.40 -16.84 2.37
C ILE A 95 21.19 -16.63 3.87
N PRO A 96 20.57 -17.58 4.56
CA PRO A 96 20.34 -17.46 6.01
C PRO A 96 21.67 -17.41 6.78
N LYS A 97 21.66 -16.69 7.88
CA LYS A 97 22.75 -16.68 8.88
C LYS A 97 22.25 -17.27 10.19
N GLY A 98 21.95 -18.58 10.16
CA GLY A 98 21.43 -19.32 11.32
C GLY A 98 19.93 -19.14 11.60
N ARG A 99 19.23 -18.26 10.87
CA ARG A 99 17.77 -18.07 10.99
C ARG A 99 17.14 -17.76 9.63
N VAL A 100 15.92 -18.22 9.43
CA VAL A 100 15.01 -17.89 8.32
C VAL A 100 13.74 -17.27 8.82
#